data_3d591a9988ef6c71cdc2efb5dafa0240
#
_entry.id   3d591a9988ef6c71cdc2efb5dafa0240
#
_cell.length_a   1.000
_cell.length_b   1.000
_cell.length_c   1.000
_cell.angle_alpha   90.00
_cell.angle_beta   90.00
_cell.angle_gamma   90.00
#
_symmetry.space_group_name_H-M   'P 1'
#
loop_
_entity.id
_entity.type
_entity.pdbx_description
1 polymer ?
#
loop_
_entity_poly.entity_id
_entity_poly.type
_entity_poly.pdbx_seq_one_letter_code
_entity_poly.pdbx_strand_id
1 'polypeptide(L)'
;LHKHASPIVDDIARDVTGTVPIEVPFGGTGFMLIKRDVLEGLTDKVPDYNDFLMSQTIKQYFDTSIDPASHNILLSEDYHFCKLARSNGYTVWAAPWAELTHTGTYQFTSRAGKSV
;
A
#
# COMPACT_ATOMS: atom_id res chain seq x y z
N LEU A 1 11.26 12.88 -7.11
CA LEU A 1 11.25 12.32 -7.31
C LEU A 1 11.31 11.48 -7.53
N HIS A 2 11.16 11.06 -7.57
CA HIS A 2 11.30 10.32 -7.91
C HIS A 2 11.54 9.85 -8.91
N LYS A 3 11.82 9.96 -9.18
CA LYS A 3 12.15 9.85 -10.27
C LYS A 3 12.57 8.60 -10.64
N HIS A 4 12.99 7.89 -10.05
CA HIS A 4 13.19 6.67 -10.49
C HIS A 4 12.31 5.82 -9.76
N ALA A 5 11.32 5.33 -10.46
CA ALA A 5 10.55 4.26 -10.03
C ALA A 5 11.43 3.05 -9.84
N SER A 6 11.04 2.16 -8.96
CA SER A 6 11.77 0.92 -8.81
C SER A 6 11.58 0.07 -10.07
N PRO A 7 12.49 -0.84 -10.34
CA PRO A 7 12.32 -1.75 -11.48
C PRO A 7 10.99 -2.51 -11.45
N ILE A 8 10.50 -2.81 -10.27
CA ILE A 8 9.23 -3.52 -10.15
C ILE A 8 8.07 -2.65 -10.64
N VAL A 9 8.09 -1.37 -10.32
CA VAL A 9 7.06 -0.46 -10.79
C VAL A 9 7.12 -0.34 -12.30
N ASP A 10 8.33 -0.28 -12.84
CA ASP A 10 8.49 -0.22 -14.30
C ASP A 10 7.97 -1.47 -14.96
N ASP A 11 8.21 -2.63 -14.36
CA ASP A 11 7.72 -3.88 -14.92
C ASP A 11 6.19 -3.93 -14.93
N ILE A 12 5.56 -3.46 -13.88
CA ILE A 12 4.10 -3.39 -13.83
C ILE A 12 3.60 -2.47 -14.94
N ALA A 13 4.22 -1.31 -15.10
CA ALA A 13 3.81 -0.36 -16.11
C ALA A 13 3.96 -0.93 -17.52
N ARG A 14 4.94 -1.76 -17.73
CA ARG A 14 5.15 -2.37 -19.05
C ARG A 14 4.17 -3.48 -19.33
N ASP A 15 3.62 -4.11 -18.31
CA ASP A 15 2.73 -5.27 -18.49
C ASP A 15 1.27 -4.94 -18.21
N VAL A 16 0.87 -3.71 -18.53
CA VAL A 16 -0.51 -3.28 -18.27
C VAL A 16 -1.54 -4.01 -19.14
N THR A 17 -1.11 -4.64 -20.21
CA THR A 17 -2.01 -5.39 -21.07
C THR A 17 -2.16 -6.84 -20.64
N GLY A 18 -1.38 -7.28 -19.66
CA GLY A 18 -1.46 -8.66 -19.20
C GLY A 18 -2.71 -8.93 -18.40
N THR A 19 -3.10 -10.19 -18.37
CA THR A 19 -4.23 -10.64 -17.55
C THR A 19 -3.78 -11.49 -16.38
N VAL A 20 -2.48 -11.58 -16.16
CA VAL A 20 -1.89 -12.38 -15.11
C VAL A 20 -1.45 -11.46 -14.00
N PRO A 21 -1.78 -11.75 -12.74
CA PRO A 21 -1.30 -10.93 -11.63
C PRO A 21 0.22 -11.00 -11.51
N ILE A 22 0.80 -9.94 -11.03
CA ILE A 22 2.24 -9.82 -10.87
C ILE A 22 2.52 -9.61 -9.39
N GLU A 23 3.39 -10.44 -8.83
CA GLU A 23 3.77 -10.26 -7.44
C GLU A 23 4.63 -9.01 -7.30
N VAL A 24 4.27 -8.17 -6.33
CA VAL A 24 4.94 -6.90 -6.06
C VAL A 24 5.22 -6.77 -4.57
N PRO A 25 6.22 -5.99 -4.18
CA PRO A 25 6.49 -5.80 -2.76
C PRO A 25 5.50 -4.84 -2.09
N PHE A 26 4.96 -3.90 -2.83
CA PHE A 26 4.09 -2.88 -2.26
C PHE A 26 2.95 -2.56 -3.22
N GLY A 27 1.83 -2.14 -2.65
CA GLY A 27 0.72 -1.62 -3.41
C GLY A 27 -0.01 -0.58 -2.60
N GLY A 28 -0.66 0.36 -3.29
CA GLY A 28 -1.47 1.37 -2.63
C GLY A 28 -2.84 0.82 -2.28
N THR A 29 -3.50 1.44 -1.31
CA THR A 29 -4.81 1.00 -0.85
C THR A 29 -5.96 1.76 -1.50
N GLY A 30 -5.70 2.53 -2.55
CA GLY A 30 -6.77 3.17 -3.30
C GLY A 30 -7.81 2.15 -3.76
N PHE A 31 -7.36 0.96 -4.11
CA PHE A 31 -8.24 -0.17 -4.33
C PHE A 31 -7.44 -1.44 -4.06
N MET A 32 -7.66 -2.05 -2.90
CA MET A 32 -6.92 -3.25 -2.49
C MET A 32 -7.88 -4.27 -1.92
N LEU A 33 -7.77 -5.50 -2.40
CA LEU A 33 -8.50 -6.61 -1.81
C LEU A 33 -7.58 -7.33 -0.86
N ILE A 34 -8.03 -7.53 0.36
CA ILE A 34 -7.27 -8.22 1.39
C ILE A 34 -8.08 -9.43 1.81
N LYS A 35 -7.48 -10.60 1.72
CA LYS A 35 -8.15 -11.80 2.22
C LYS A 35 -8.30 -11.71 3.73
N ARG A 36 -9.44 -12.15 4.21
CA ARG A 36 -9.69 -12.15 5.65
C ARG A 36 -8.63 -12.93 6.41
N ASP A 37 -8.17 -14.04 5.83
CA ASP A 37 -7.14 -14.87 6.46
C ASP A 37 -5.87 -14.08 6.77
N VAL A 38 -5.52 -13.12 5.93
CA VAL A 38 -4.35 -12.30 6.16
C VAL A 38 -4.53 -11.45 7.41
N LEU A 39 -5.68 -10.81 7.53
CA LEU A 39 -5.97 -9.99 8.71
C LEU A 39 -6.00 -10.83 9.97
N GLU A 40 -6.63 -12.00 9.90
CA GLU A 40 -6.68 -12.90 11.04
C GLU A 40 -5.29 -13.40 11.43
N GLY A 41 -4.48 -13.70 10.43
CA GLY A 41 -3.12 -14.17 10.68
C GLY A 41 -2.19 -13.09 11.22
N LEU A 42 -2.53 -11.81 11.03
CA LEU A 42 -1.72 -10.71 11.52
C LEU A 42 -2.23 -10.16 12.85
N THR A 43 -3.29 -10.70 13.40
CA THR A 43 -3.91 -10.16 14.61
C THR A 43 -2.93 -10.03 15.77
N ASP A 44 -2.06 -11.02 15.95
CA ASP A 44 -1.08 -11.00 17.04
C ASP A 44 0.17 -10.18 16.71
N LYS A 45 0.26 -9.63 15.51
CA LYS A 45 1.43 -8.92 15.06
C LYS A 45 1.27 -7.41 15.11
N VAL A 46 0.09 -6.93 15.48
CA VAL A 46 -0.21 -5.51 15.51
C VAL A 46 -0.74 -5.12 16.88
N PRO A 47 -0.52 -3.88 17.29
CA PRO A 47 -1.07 -3.41 18.56
C PRO A 47 -2.56 -3.10 18.44
N ASP A 48 -3.19 -2.97 19.60
CA ASP A 48 -4.55 -2.51 19.70
C ASP A 48 -4.56 -1.04 20.08
N TYR A 49 -5.58 -0.34 19.66
CA TYR A 49 -5.85 0.99 20.20
C TYR A 49 -7.35 1.16 20.37
N ASN A 50 -7.74 2.12 21.22
CA ASN A 50 -9.14 2.43 21.43
C ASN A 50 -9.50 3.65 20.62
N ASP A 51 -10.73 3.69 20.11
CA ASP A 51 -11.19 4.90 19.46
C ASP A 51 -11.30 6.03 20.49
N PHE A 52 -11.47 7.26 20.01
CA PHE A 52 -11.48 8.42 20.89
C PHE A 52 -12.57 8.33 21.95
N LEU A 53 -13.70 7.74 21.61
CA LEU A 53 -14.82 7.61 22.53
C LEU A 53 -14.74 6.37 23.40
N MET A 54 -13.68 5.58 23.25
CA MET A 54 -13.47 4.34 23.99
C MET A 54 -14.60 3.34 23.75
N SER A 55 -15.27 3.43 22.61
CA SER A 55 -16.39 2.57 22.32
C SER A 55 -15.98 1.22 21.77
N GLN A 56 -14.77 1.12 21.24
CA GLN A 56 -14.29 -0.16 20.72
C GLN A 56 -12.76 -0.16 20.62
N THR A 57 -12.22 -1.36 20.65
CA THR A 57 -10.80 -1.60 20.47
C THR A 57 -10.56 -1.97 19.01
N ILE A 58 -9.54 -1.38 18.42
CA ILE A 58 -9.25 -1.51 17.00
C ILE A 58 -7.85 -2.07 16.84
N LYS A 59 -7.68 -2.99 15.89
CA LYS A 59 -6.36 -3.50 15.53
C LYS A 59 -5.68 -2.52 14.59
N GLN A 60 -4.45 -2.15 14.90
CA GLN A 60 -3.72 -1.17 14.11
C GLN A 60 -2.95 -1.85 12.99
N TYR A 61 -3.65 -2.29 11.97
CA TYR A 61 -3.00 -2.92 10.81
C TYR A 61 -2.25 -1.91 9.95
N PHE A 62 -2.69 -0.67 9.92
CA PHE A 62 -2.11 0.37 9.09
C PHE A 62 -1.43 1.40 9.98
N ASP A 63 -0.17 1.65 9.68
CA ASP A 63 0.66 2.53 10.46
C ASP A 63 1.75 3.07 9.54
N THR A 64 2.51 4.02 9.99
CA THR A 64 3.72 4.44 9.31
C THR A 64 4.91 3.88 10.06
N SER A 65 5.97 3.61 9.34
CA SER A 65 7.18 3.08 9.95
C SER A 65 8.40 3.44 9.12
N ILE A 66 9.55 3.34 9.72
CA ILE A 66 10.81 3.52 9.03
C ILE A 66 11.38 2.15 8.72
N ASP A 67 11.78 1.95 7.48
CA ASP A 67 12.30 0.68 7.03
C ASP A 67 13.82 0.72 7.01
N PRO A 68 14.48 0.13 7.99
CA PRO A 68 15.94 0.15 8.04
C PRO A 68 16.60 -0.62 6.89
N ALA A 69 15.88 -1.59 6.33
CA ALA A 69 16.42 -2.35 5.21
C ALA A 69 16.40 -1.58 3.90
N SER A 70 15.68 -0.47 3.85
CA SER A 70 15.57 0.36 2.66
C SER A 70 16.07 1.76 2.93
N HIS A 71 17.24 1.87 3.49
CA HIS A 71 17.89 3.17 3.76
C HIS A 71 17.06 4.09 4.65
N ASN A 72 16.34 3.53 5.60
CA ASN A 72 15.52 4.29 6.54
C ASN A 72 14.42 5.11 5.85
N ILE A 73 13.86 4.58 4.78
CA ILE A 73 12.74 5.24 4.13
C ILE A 73 11.51 5.15 5.01
N LEU A 74 10.75 6.23 5.09
CA LEU A 74 9.47 6.22 5.77
C LEU A 74 8.43 5.52 4.89
N LEU A 75 7.84 4.47 5.42
CA LEU A 75 6.76 3.76 4.74
C LEU A 75 5.43 4.40 5.12
N SER A 76 4.62 4.69 4.11
CA SER A 76 3.24 5.10 4.32
C SER A 76 2.43 3.93 4.87
N GLU A 77 1.21 4.18 5.29
CA GLU A 77 0.40 3.17 5.96
C GLU A 77 0.11 1.98 5.06
N ASP A 78 -0.10 2.20 3.77
CA ASP A 78 -0.34 1.10 2.85
C ASP A 78 0.93 0.29 2.60
N TYR A 79 2.06 0.96 2.45
CA TYR A 79 3.34 0.26 2.27
C TYR A 79 3.75 -0.46 3.55
N HIS A 80 3.49 0.15 4.70
CA HIS A 80 3.74 -0.51 5.98
C HIS A 80 2.95 -1.81 6.08
N PHE A 81 1.67 -1.79 5.70
CA PHE A 81 0.84 -2.98 5.73
C PHE A 81 1.38 -4.06 4.79
N CYS A 82 1.80 -3.69 3.60
CA CYS A 82 2.36 -4.64 2.64
C CYS A 82 3.63 -5.28 3.20
N LYS A 83 4.49 -4.50 3.82
CA LYS A 83 5.70 -5.04 4.43
C LYS A 83 5.36 -5.97 5.58
N LEU A 84 4.42 -5.59 6.42
CA LEU A 84 3.97 -6.42 7.53
C LEU A 84 3.45 -7.76 7.02
N ALA A 85 2.61 -7.74 6.01
CA ALA A 85 2.06 -8.96 5.44
C ALA A 85 3.16 -9.84 4.87
N ARG A 86 4.05 -9.28 4.09
CA ARG A 86 5.14 -10.04 3.46
C ARG A 86 6.10 -10.62 4.49
N SER A 87 6.37 -9.89 5.55
CA SER A 87 7.25 -10.36 6.63
C SER A 87 6.63 -11.55 7.37
N ASN A 88 5.34 -11.77 7.23
CA ASN A 88 4.64 -12.86 7.87
C ASN A 88 4.19 -13.93 6.87
N GLY A 89 4.80 -13.97 5.70
CA GLY A 89 4.60 -15.06 4.75
C GLY A 89 3.50 -14.87 3.72
N TYR A 90 2.87 -13.70 3.71
CA TYR A 90 1.85 -13.41 2.70
C TYR A 90 2.49 -12.71 1.51
N THR A 91 1.75 -12.60 0.42
CA THR A 91 2.22 -12.00 -0.81
C THR A 91 1.26 -10.91 -1.26
N VAL A 92 1.80 -9.95 -1.99
CA VAL A 92 1.04 -8.84 -2.54
C VAL A 92 1.11 -8.96 -4.06
N TRP A 93 -0.03 -8.80 -4.72
CA TRP A 93 -0.13 -8.97 -6.16
C TRP A 93 -0.81 -7.77 -6.78
N ALA A 94 -0.31 -7.36 -7.92
CA ALA A 94 -0.92 -6.30 -8.72
C ALA A 94 -1.72 -6.92 -9.84
N ALA A 95 -2.84 -6.28 -10.17
CA ALA A 95 -3.67 -6.64 -11.30
C ALA A 95 -3.50 -5.55 -12.37
N PRO A 96 -2.48 -5.66 -13.22
CA PRO A 96 -2.15 -4.56 -14.12
C PRO A 96 -3.22 -4.26 -15.17
N TRP A 97 -4.11 -5.21 -15.41
CA TRP A 97 -5.20 -4.99 -16.36
C TRP A 97 -6.34 -4.16 -15.78
N ALA A 98 -6.38 -3.95 -14.49
CA ALA A 98 -7.48 -3.22 -13.87
C ALA A 98 -7.32 -1.73 -14.11
N GLU A 99 -8.35 -1.12 -14.69
CA GLU A 99 -8.37 0.31 -14.91
C GLU A 99 -9.25 0.95 -13.86
N LEU A 100 -8.70 1.90 -13.14
CA LEU A 100 -9.40 2.59 -12.09
C LEU A 100 -9.21 4.08 -12.25
N THR A 101 -10.23 4.83 -11.87
CA THR A 101 -10.12 6.28 -11.85
C THR A 101 -10.28 6.78 -10.43
N HIS A 102 -9.63 7.88 -10.15
CA HIS A 102 -9.73 8.53 -8.86
C HIS A 102 -10.32 9.92 -9.09
N THR A 103 -11.49 10.14 -8.52
CA THR A 103 -12.20 11.41 -8.70
C THR A 103 -12.43 12.04 -7.34
N GLY A 104 -12.19 13.32 -7.27
CA GLY A 104 -12.46 14.09 -6.06
C GLY A 104 -13.23 15.35 -6.39
N THR A 105 -13.77 15.97 -5.38
CA THR A 105 -14.45 17.24 -5.54
C THR A 105 -13.46 18.39 -5.64
N TYR A 106 -12.23 18.17 -5.26
CA TYR A 106 -11.19 19.16 -5.37
C TYR A 106 -10.30 18.80 -6.55
N GLN A 107 -9.91 19.79 -7.30
CA GLN A 107 -9.07 19.54 -8.44
C GLN A 107 -7.62 19.50 -8.01
N PHE A 108 -7.02 18.33 -8.05
CA PHE A 108 -5.63 18.16 -7.70
C PHE A 108 -4.83 18.34 -8.96
N THR A 109 -4.20 19.48 -9.10
CA THR A 109 -3.41 19.78 -10.27
C THR A 109 -1.96 19.78 -9.90
N SER A 110 -1.24 18.93 -10.58
CA SER A 110 0.18 18.95 -10.44
C SER A 110 0.71 19.77 -11.56
N ARG A 111 0.90 21.06 -11.33
CA ARG A 111 1.42 21.82 -12.36
C ARG A 111 2.69 22.27 -11.89
N ALA A 112 3.69 21.78 -12.51
CA ALA A 112 5.02 22.03 -12.10
C ALA A 112 5.29 23.49 -11.97
N GLY A 113 4.72 24.20 -12.74
CA GLY A 113 4.88 25.61 -12.63
C GLY A 113 4.02 26.18 -11.60
N LYS A 114 3.23 25.46 -11.12
CA LYS A 114 2.40 26.00 -10.25
C LYS A 114 2.40 25.31 -9.09
N SER A 115 2.92 24.91 -8.89
CA SER A 115 2.88 24.29 -8.02
C SER A 115 2.44 23.81 -7.55
N VAL A 116 2.52 23.62 -7.78
CA VAL A 116 2.15 23.09 -7.58
C VAL A 116 2.26 22.95 -7.37
#